data_04decb3eca1e0e7862a6328e033073c4
#
_entry.id   04decb3eca1e0e7862a6328e033073c4
#
_cell.length_a   1.000
_cell.length_b   1.000
_cell.length_c   1.000
_cell.angle_alpha   90.00
_cell.angle_beta   90.00
_cell.angle_gamma   90.00
#
_symmetry.space_group_name_H-M   'P 1'
#
loop_
_entity.id
_entity.type
_entity.pdbx_description
1 polymer ?
#
loop_
_entity_poly.entity_id
_entity_poly.type
_entity_poly.pdbx_seq_one_letter_code
_entity_poly.pdbx_strand_id
1 'polypeptide(L)'
;MGKSLKIVNGYYLICVTHTVKPHLAGGSENKVSIRPPMPMQIEQLRQRLRSLGAKPCHEQRVLRAWTQVRSLDTRHRRAEDFLPLALRDALPGLMAEVNALVRLQSEHPGEDGSARLLLALADGQTVESVLLPRDGLCVSTQVGCAVGCRFCMTGQSGLIRQLGSAEIVAQVALARTRRKVRRVVFMGMGEPAHNLDNVLEAIDLLGTSGAIGHKNLVFSTVGDRRVFERLPRGVVKPALALSLHTTRADLRAHLLPKAQHIDPAELVELGEQYARTTGYPIQYQWTLLAGINDNDDELDAIIRLLKGKYAMMNFIPYNSNEGLGYSRPSWERASEMAGRLHQCGILSRLRDSAGQDIDGGCGQLRARAAAMK
;
A
#
# COMPACT_ATOMS: atom_id res chain seq x y z
N MET A 1 10.07 -31.60 -41.42
CA MET A 1 9.15 -30.46 -41.29
C MET A 1 7.80 -31.00 -40.82
N GLY A 2 7.52 -30.92 -39.55
CA GLY A 2 6.24 -31.33 -38.96
C GLY A 2 5.61 -30.12 -38.27
N LYS A 3 4.49 -29.64 -38.83
CA LYS A 3 3.66 -28.61 -38.17
C LYS A 3 2.58 -29.35 -37.39
N SER A 4 2.55 -29.23 -36.10
CA SER A 4 1.45 -29.69 -35.25
C SER A 4 0.61 -28.50 -34.82
N LEU A 5 -0.68 -28.53 -35.15
CA LEU A 5 -1.67 -27.53 -34.73
C LEU A 5 -2.36 -28.06 -33.47
N LYS A 6 -2.32 -27.32 -32.38
CA LYS A 6 -3.18 -27.58 -31.21
C LYS A 6 -4.06 -26.35 -30.98
N ILE A 7 -5.35 -26.59 -30.85
CA ILE A 7 -6.35 -25.57 -30.50
C ILE A 7 -6.58 -25.66 -28.98
N VAL A 8 -6.36 -24.56 -28.27
CA VAL A 8 -6.77 -24.41 -26.90
C VAL A 8 -7.44 -23.03 -26.77
N ASN A 9 -8.71 -23.04 -26.36
CA ASN A 9 -9.52 -21.84 -26.09
C ASN A 9 -9.63 -20.78 -27.20
N GLY A 10 -9.81 -21.24 -28.47
CA GLY A 10 -10.23 -20.34 -29.54
C GLY A 10 -9.15 -19.45 -30.16
N TYR A 11 -7.88 -19.61 -29.80
CA TYR A 11 -6.76 -18.86 -30.38
C TYR A 11 -5.74 -19.76 -31.06
N TYR A 12 -5.24 -19.33 -32.24
CA TYR A 12 -4.19 -20.02 -32.97
C TYR A 12 -2.83 -19.62 -32.45
N LEU A 13 -2.07 -20.55 -31.86
CA LEU A 13 -0.65 -20.39 -31.54
C LEU A 13 0.19 -21.16 -32.57
N ILE A 14 0.99 -20.44 -33.37
CA ILE A 14 1.99 -21.02 -34.25
C ILE A 14 3.28 -21.13 -33.49
N CYS A 15 3.66 -22.34 -33.04
CA CYS A 15 5.01 -22.64 -32.53
C CYS A 15 5.92 -23.01 -33.69
N VAL A 16 6.89 -22.15 -34.00
CA VAL A 16 8.00 -22.48 -34.94
C VAL A 16 9.22 -22.82 -34.09
N THR A 17 9.58 -24.10 -34.03
CA THR A 17 10.81 -24.54 -33.42
C THR A 17 11.96 -24.48 -34.44
N HIS A 18 12.83 -23.50 -34.32
CA HIS A 18 14.12 -23.47 -35.03
C HIS A 18 15.18 -24.16 -34.16
N THR A 19 15.61 -25.34 -34.57
CA THR A 19 16.86 -25.94 -34.05
C THR A 19 18.05 -25.32 -34.77
N VAL A 20 18.78 -24.45 -34.09
CA VAL A 20 20.07 -23.93 -34.56
C VAL A 20 21.18 -24.66 -33.82
N LYS A 21 22.07 -25.29 -34.57
CA LYS A 21 23.32 -25.88 -34.02
C LYS A 21 24.26 -24.73 -33.59
N PRO A 22 24.99 -24.88 -32.47
CA PRO A 22 25.90 -23.84 -32.03
C PRO A 22 27.18 -23.84 -32.86
N HIS A 23 27.47 -22.73 -33.56
CA HIS A 23 28.81 -22.39 -34.02
C HIS A 23 29.51 -21.59 -32.91
N LEU A 24 30.59 -22.10 -32.39
CA LEU A 24 31.48 -21.38 -31.49
C LEU A 24 32.24 -20.30 -32.30
N ALA A 25 31.91 -19.05 -32.06
CA ALA A 25 32.76 -17.90 -32.41
C ALA A 25 32.76 -16.94 -31.23
N GLY A 26 33.94 -16.71 -30.64
CA GLY A 26 34.14 -15.77 -29.52
C GLY A 26 33.79 -14.34 -29.94
N GLY A 27 32.74 -13.79 -29.38
CA GLY A 27 32.37 -12.40 -29.49
C GLY A 27 32.10 -11.86 -28.09
N SER A 28 32.75 -10.80 -27.68
CA SER A 28 32.52 -10.08 -26.44
C SER A 28 31.05 -9.70 -26.35
N GLU A 29 30.30 -10.33 -25.48
CA GLU A 29 28.93 -9.93 -25.14
C GLU A 29 28.99 -8.56 -24.48
N ASN A 30 28.71 -7.51 -25.24
CA ASN A 30 28.28 -6.23 -24.70
C ASN A 30 26.95 -6.47 -23.95
N LYS A 31 27.04 -6.74 -22.65
CA LYS A 31 25.89 -6.70 -21.77
C LYS A 31 25.37 -5.26 -21.77
N VAL A 32 24.42 -4.97 -22.65
CA VAL A 32 23.59 -3.76 -22.54
C VAL A 32 22.91 -3.86 -21.19
N SER A 33 23.41 -3.12 -20.23
CA SER A 33 22.77 -2.94 -18.92
C SER A 33 21.46 -2.22 -19.16
N ILE A 34 20.39 -2.96 -19.41
CA ILE A 34 19.01 -2.42 -19.41
C ILE A 34 18.74 -2.03 -17.98
N ARG A 35 18.92 -0.74 -17.67
CA ARG A 35 18.46 -0.19 -16.39
C ARG A 35 16.97 -0.49 -16.28
N PRO A 36 16.50 -1.07 -15.15
CA PRO A 36 15.07 -1.28 -14.98
C PRO A 36 14.34 0.05 -15.16
N PRO A 37 13.17 0.06 -15.79
CA PRO A 37 12.43 1.28 -16.01
C PRO A 37 12.19 2.00 -14.68
N MET A 38 12.43 3.31 -14.68
CA MET A 38 12.19 4.14 -13.49
C MET A 38 10.72 4.03 -13.07
N PRO A 39 10.41 3.93 -11.75
CA PRO A 39 9.04 3.88 -11.27
C PRO A 39 8.24 5.07 -11.77
N MET A 40 7.12 4.83 -12.44
CA MET A 40 6.31 5.90 -13.05
C MET A 40 5.64 6.76 -11.97
N GLN A 41 5.73 8.09 -12.15
CA GLN A 41 5.05 9.09 -11.33
C GLN A 41 3.82 9.65 -12.04
N ILE A 42 2.83 10.08 -11.29
CA ILE A 42 1.60 10.69 -11.83
C ILE A 42 1.93 11.98 -12.59
N GLU A 43 2.88 12.79 -12.09
CA GLU A 43 3.27 14.00 -12.80
C GLU A 43 3.88 13.72 -14.19
N GLN A 44 4.61 12.64 -14.35
CA GLN A 44 5.08 12.20 -15.68
C GLN A 44 3.93 11.88 -16.63
N LEU A 45 2.89 11.21 -16.10
CA LEU A 45 1.67 10.96 -16.86
C LEU A 45 0.95 12.26 -17.22
N ARG A 46 0.85 13.23 -16.29
CA ARG A 46 0.27 14.57 -16.55
C ARG A 46 1.05 15.32 -17.63
N GLN A 47 2.38 15.34 -17.55
CA GLN A 47 3.24 15.96 -18.56
C GLN A 47 3.01 15.35 -19.94
N ARG A 48 2.90 14.04 -20.01
CA ARG A 48 2.64 13.33 -21.27
C ARG A 48 1.24 13.66 -21.83
N LEU A 49 0.22 13.75 -20.98
CA LEU A 49 -1.11 14.21 -21.40
C LEU A 49 -1.06 15.64 -21.96
N ARG A 50 -0.35 16.56 -21.30
CA ARG A 50 -0.17 17.96 -21.75
C ARG A 50 0.56 18.04 -23.08
N SER A 51 1.61 17.25 -23.30
CA SER A 51 2.33 17.22 -24.58
C SER A 51 1.46 16.74 -25.75
N LEU A 52 0.37 16.02 -25.46
CA LEU A 52 -0.65 15.59 -26.43
C LEU A 52 -1.81 16.61 -26.54
N GLY A 53 -1.64 17.82 -26.01
CA GLY A 53 -2.63 18.89 -26.08
C GLY A 53 -3.73 18.84 -25.02
N ALA A 54 -3.57 18.04 -23.95
CA ALA A 54 -4.54 18.02 -22.88
C ALA A 54 -4.56 19.34 -22.11
N LYS A 55 -5.77 19.90 -21.96
CA LYS A 55 -6.07 20.97 -21.01
C LYS A 55 -6.33 20.35 -19.61
N PRO A 56 -6.29 21.13 -18.52
CA PRO A 56 -6.54 20.61 -17.17
C PRO A 56 -7.84 19.79 -17.02
N CYS A 57 -8.91 20.16 -17.73
CA CYS A 57 -10.16 19.41 -17.73
C CYS A 57 -10.04 18.05 -18.42
N HIS A 58 -9.18 17.94 -19.45
CA HIS A 58 -8.90 16.67 -20.14
C HIS A 58 -8.06 15.75 -19.25
N GLU A 59 -6.99 16.28 -18.62
CA GLU A 59 -6.20 15.53 -17.63
C GLU A 59 -7.10 14.95 -16.54
N GLN A 60 -7.94 15.80 -15.92
CA GLN A 60 -8.82 15.37 -14.84
C GLN A 60 -9.76 14.25 -15.29
N ARG A 61 -10.30 14.33 -16.52
CA ARG A 61 -11.19 13.28 -17.06
C ARG A 61 -10.46 11.97 -17.27
N VAL A 62 -9.27 11.99 -17.89
CA VAL A 62 -8.46 10.80 -18.13
C VAL A 62 -8.04 10.16 -16.80
N LEU A 63 -7.51 10.94 -15.87
CA LEU A 63 -7.11 10.46 -14.55
C LEU A 63 -8.29 9.92 -13.74
N ARG A 64 -9.47 10.53 -13.85
CA ARG A 64 -10.70 10.03 -13.22
C ARG A 64 -11.15 8.72 -13.85
N ALA A 65 -11.11 8.59 -15.18
CA ALA A 65 -11.46 7.38 -15.87
C ALA A 65 -10.57 6.22 -15.45
N TRP A 66 -9.25 6.46 -15.38
CA TRP A 66 -8.29 5.46 -14.93
C TRP A 66 -8.52 5.07 -13.46
N THR A 67 -8.49 6.03 -12.56
CA THR A 67 -8.56 5.77 -11.10
C THR A 67 -9.89 5.17 -10.66
N GLN A 68 -10.99 5.49 -11.33
CA GLN A 68 -12.33 4.98 -11.02
C GLN A 68 -12.74 3.78 -11.88
N VAL A 69 -11.89 3.36 -12.82
CA VAL A 69 -12.17 2.25 -13.78
C VAL A 69 -13.49 2.51 -14.50
N ARG A 70 -13.59 3.68 -15.11
CA ARG A 70 -14.78 4.11 -15.85
C ARG A 70 -14.44 4.40 -17.30
N SER A 71 -15.40 4.20 -18.20
CA SER A 71 -15.28 4.68 -19.55
C SER A 71 -15.20 6.22 -19.58
N LEU A 72 -14.43 6.74 -20.53
CA LEU A 72 -14.46 8.16 -20.89
C LEU A 72 -15.75 8.52 -21.65
N ASP A 73 -16.31 7.55 -22.35
CA ASP A 73 -17.58 7.71 -23.02
C ASP A 73 -18.73 7.71 -22.03
N THR A 74 -19.66 8.61 -22.24
CA THR A 74 -20.90 8.72 -21.48
C THR A 74 -22.11 8.57 -22.40
N ARG A 75 -23.33 8.48 -21.84
CA ARG A 75 -24.56 8.39 -22.63
C ARG A 75 -24.76 9.59 -23.59
N HIS A 76 -24.16 10.74 -23.27
CA HIS A 76 -24.40 12.00 -24.01
C HIS A 76 -23.14 12.57 -24.65
N ARG A 77 -21.94 12.00 -24.39
CA ARG A 77 -20.65 12.48 -24.91
C ARG A 77 -19.67 11.33 -25.07
N ARG A 78 -19.05 11.27 -26.22
CA ARG A 78 -17.92 10.38 -26.47
C ARG A 78 -16.59 11.08 -26.23
N ALA A 79 -15.52 10.32 -25.98
CA ALA A 79 -14.18 10.88 -25.82
C ALA A 79 -13.75 11.67 -27.08
N GLU A 80 -14.16 11.22 -28.25
CA GLU A 80 -13.91 11.88 -29.53
C GLU A 80 -14.51 13.30 -29.65
N ASP A 81 -15.56 13.60 -28.89
CA ASP A 81 -16.26 14.90 -28.97
C ASP A 81 -15.54 16.01 -28.18
N PHE A 82 -14.61 15.67 -27.27
CA PHE A 82 -14.00 16.66 -26.38
C PHE A 82 -12.49 16.54 -26.20
N LEU A 83 -11.85 15.42 -26.57
CA LEU A 83 -10.40 15.27 -26.46
C LEU A 83 -9.70 15.80 -27.71
N PRO A 84 -8.54 16.44 -27.59
CA PRO A 84 -7.67 16.75 -28.73
C PRO A 84 -7.35 15.49 -29.54
N LEU A 85 -7.24 15.62 -30.86
CA LEU A 85 -7.02 14.49 -31.75
C LEU A 85 -5.78 13.66 -31.35
N ALA A 86 -4.64 14.32 -31.12
CA ALA A 86 -3.42 13.62 -30.73
C ALA A 86 -3.57 12.84 -29.42
N LEU A 87 -4.31 13.40 -28.44
CA LEU A 87 -4.60 12.72 -27.17
C LEU A 87 -5.53 11.53 -27.38
N ARG A 88 -6.57 11.69 -28.21
CA ARG A 88 -7.52 10.64 -28.53
C ARG A 88 -6.82 9.44 -29.15
N ASP A 89 -5.96 9.69 -30.14
CA ASP A 89 -5.25 8.64 -30.87
C ASP A 89 -4.22 7.91 -29.97
N ALA A 90 -3.58 8.63 -29.03
CA ALA A 90 -2.63 8.05 -28.07
C ALA A 90 -3.30 7.36 -26.87
N LEU A 91 -4.57 7.66 -26.59
CA LEU A 91 -5.26 7.24 -25.36
C LEU A 91 -5.30 5.72 -25.13
N PRO A 92 -5.59 4.88 -26.12
CA PRO A 92 -5.59 3.42 -25.92
C PRO A 92 -4.23 2.90 -25.43
N GLY A 93 -3.13 3.39 -26.04
CA GLY A 93 -1.77 3.04 -25.63
C GLY A 93 -1.42 3.53 -24.22
N LEU A 94 -1.79 4.77 -23.88
CA LEU A 94 -1.61 5.32 -22.54
C LEU A 94 -2.37 4.53 -21.46
N MET A 95 -3.62 4.18 -21.75
CA MET A 95 -4.42 3.39 -20.81
C MET A 95 -3.88 1.97 -20.65
N ALA A 96 -3.41 1.34 -21.73
CA ALA A 96 -2.74 0.05 -21.67
C ALA A 96 -1.48 0.11 -20.81
N GLU A 97 -0.66 1.16 -20.96
CA GLU A 97 0.57 1.37 -20.21
C GLU A 97 0.29 1.54 -18.71
N VAL A 98 -0.60 2.44 -18.31
CA VAL A 98 -0.92 2.65 -16.88
C VAL A 98 -1.59 1.43 -16.23
N ASN A 99 -2.36 0.65 -16.99
CA ASN A 99 -2.94 -0.60 -16.52
C ASN A 99 -1.90 -1.74 -16.44
N ALA A 100 -0.80 -1.64 -17.17
CA ALA A 100 0.29 -2.61 -17.13
C ALA A 100 1.31 -2.34 -16.01
N LEU A 101 1.24 -1.17 -15.33
CA LEU A 101 2.13 -0.84 -14.20
C LEU A 101 2.05 -1.88 -13.08
N VAL A 102 0.86 -2.43 -12.86
CA VAL A 102 0.59 -3.45 -11.87
C VAL A 102 -0.31 -4.51 -12.48
N ARG A 103 0.13 -5.76 -12.47
CA ARG A 103 -0.63 -6.90 -12.98
C ARG A 103 -0.90 -7.90 -11.87
N LEU A 104 -2.11 -8.44 -11.81
CA LEU A 104 -2.44 -9.53 -10.90
C LEU A 104 -1.68 -10.79 -11.31
N GLN A 105 -0.86 -11.32 -10.41
CA GLN A 105 -0.19 -12.61 -10.56
C GLN A 105 -1.00 -13.74 -9.94
N SER A 106 -1.49 -13.54 -8.71
CA SER A 106 -2.39 -14.48 -8.03
C SER A 106 -3.28 -13.76 -7.03
N GLU A 107 -4.45 -14.36 -6.77
CA GLU A 107 -5.42 -13.91 -5.77
C GLU A 107 -5.69 -15.05 -4.79
N HIS A 108 -5.60 -14.75 -3.50
CA HIS A 108 -5.80 -15.70 -2.41
C HIS A 108 -6.97 -15.20 -1.56
N PRO A 109 -8.18 -15.76 -1.71
CA PRO A 109 -9.33 -15.38 -0.91
C PRO A 109 -9.21 -15.92 0.51
N GLY A 110 -9.53 -15.09 1.51
CA GLY A 110 -9.63 -15.45 2.92
C GLY A 110 -11.09 -15.73 3.34
N GLU A 111 -11.24 -16.46 4.44
CA GLU A 111 -12.55 -16.86 4.97
C GLU A 111 -13.36 -15.67 5.49
N ASP A 112 -12.70 -14.58 5.91
CA ASP A 112 -13.33 -13.35 6.41
C ASP A 112 -13.81 -12.39 5.30
N GLY A 113 -13.74 -12.83 4.04
CA GLY A 113 -14.08 -12.03 2.86
C GLY A 113 -12.96 -11.06 2.42
N SER A 114 -11.77 -11.15 3.00
CA SER A 114 -10.56 -10.51 2.48
C SER A 114 -10.01 -11.28 1.27
N ALA A 115 -9.06 -10.68 0.54
CA ALA A 115 -8.27 -11.41 -0.44
C ALA A 115 -6.88 -10.78 -0.55
N ARG A 116 -5.83 -11.58 -0.45
CA ARG A 116 -4.45 -11.17 -0.70
C ARG A 116 -4.16 -11.26 -2.20
N LEU A 117 -3.70 -10.17 -2.76
CA LEU A 117 -3.34 -10.04 -4.16
C LEU A 117 -1.81 -10.00 -4.28
N LEU A 118 -1.21 -10.97 -4.95
CA LEU A 118 0.18 -10.90 -5.37
C LEU A 118 0.22 -10.16 -6.72
N LEU A 119 0.97 -9.09 -6.77
CA LEU A 119 1.00 -8.14 -7.87
C LEU A 119 2.40 -8.09 -8.48
N ALA A 120 2.49 -8.29 -9.79
CA ALA A 120 3.72 -8.11 -10.56
C ALA A 120 3.81 -6.67 -11.08
N LEU A 121 4.96 -6.05 -10.88
CA LEU A 121 5.32 -4.73 -11.39
C LEU A 121 6.00 -4.83 -12.75
N ALA A 122 6.09 -3.72 -13.48
CA ALA A 122 6.64 -3.70 -14.84
C ALA A 122 8.11 -4.12 -14.92
N ASP A 123 8.87 -3.97 -13.83
CA ASP A 123 10.28 -4.37 -13.72
C ASP A 123 10.50 -5.82 -13.24
N GLY A 124 9.42 -6.58 -13.09
CA GLY A 124 9.46 -7.98 -12.62
C GLY A 124 9.49 -8.13 -11.10
N GLN A 125 9.58 -7.05 -10.32
CA GLN A 125 9.40 -7.10 -8.87
C GLN A 125 7.95 -7.39 -8.51
N THR A 126 7.72 -7.85 -7.28
CA THR A 126 6.39 -8.15 -6.77
C THR A 126 6.09 -7.39 -5.49
N VAL A 127 4.82 -7.03 -5.32
CA VAL A 127 4.28 -6.49 -4.08
C VAL A 127 2.94 -7.15 -3.78
N GLU A 128 2.43 -6.96 -2.59
CA GLU A 128 1.13 -7.46 -2.19
C GLU A 128 0.19 -6.32 -1.84
N SER A 129 -1.07 -6.49 -2.21
CA SER A 129 -2.20 -5.70 -1.71
C SER A 129 -3.20 -6.62 -1.05
N VAL A 130 -4.00 -6.11 -0.12
CA VAL A 130 -5.05 -6.89 0.52
C VAL A 130 -6.39 -6.19 0.35
N LEU A 131 -7.30 -6.86 -0.33
CA LEU A 131 -8.70 -6.48 -0.36
C LEU A 131 -9.28 -6.77 1.04
N LEU A 132 -9.68 -5.73 1.73
CA LEU A 132 -10.21 -5.81 3.08
C LEU A 132 -11.75 -5.95 3.04
N PRO A 133 -12.38 -6.52 4.06
CA PRO A 133 -13.83 -6.44 4.22
C PRO A 133 -14.34 -4.98 4.17
N ARG A 134 -15.63 -4.79 3.85
CA ARG A 134 -16.30 -3.48 3.82
C ARG A 134 -15.66 -2.44 2.87
N ASP A 135 -15.40 -2.85 1.63
CA ASP A 135 -14.89 -1.98 0.56
C ASP A 135 -13.51 -1.35 0.86
N GLY A 136 -12.67 -1.99 1.68
CA GLY A 136 -11.31 -1.54 1.99
C GLY A 136 -10.25 -2.16 1.08
N LEU A 137 -9.12 -1.45 0.93
CA LEU A 137 -7.91 -1.94 0.28
C LEU A 137 -6.68 -1.51 1.08
N CYS A 138 -5.81 -2.45 1.39
CA CYS A 138 -4.46 -2.20 1.89
C CYS A 138 -3.49 -2.19 0.71
N VAL A 139 -2.73 -1.10 0.53
CA VAL A 139 -1.78 -0.92 -0.59
C VAL A 139 -0.35 -0.86 -0.09
N SER A 140 0.58 -1.32 -0.93
CA SER A 140 2.02 -1.24 -0.71
C SER A 140 2.60 0.04 -1.30
N THR A 141 3.67 0.54 -0.67
CA THR A 141 4.38 1.76 -1.07
C THR A 141 5.84 1.51 -1.43
N GLN A 142 6.35 0.33 -1.12
CA GLN A 142 7.73 -0.09 -1.39
C GLN A 142 7.77 -1.56 -1.78
N VAL A 143 8.79 -1.96 -2.50
CA VAL A 143 9.22 -3.35 -2.60
C VAL A 143 10.17 -3.63 -1.44
N GLY A 144 9.72 -4.41 -0.46
CA GLY A 144 10.38 -4.53 0.84
C GLY A 144 10.14 -3.33 1.77
N CYS A 145 10.92 -3.19 2.84
CA CYS A 145 10.80 -2.08 3.79
C CYS A 145 12.13 -1.80 4.49
N ALA A 146 12.55 -0.53 4.53
CA ALA A 146 13.79 -0.12 5.17
C ALA A 146 13.72 -0.11 6.71
N VAL A 147 12.54 0.01 7.33
CA VAL A 147 12.40 0.15 8.79
C VAL A 147 12.91 -1.09 9.53
N GLY A 148 12.69 -2.28 8.96
CA GLY A 148 13.18 -3.51 9.53
C GLY A 148 12.51 -3.88 10.86
N CYS A 149 11.20 -3.58 11.02
CA CYS A 149 10.46 -3.95 12.22
C CYS A 149 10.63 -5.43 12.51
N ARG A 150 11.06 -5.76 13.74
CA ARG A 150 11.46 -7.14 14.10
C ARG A 150 10.32 -8.15 14.08
N PHE A 151 9.09 -7.67 14.15
CA PHE A 151 7.86 -8.47 14.14
C PHE A 151 7.15 -8.48 12.76
N CYS A 152 7.77 -7.94 11.69
CA CYS A 152 7.16 -7.78 10.38
C CYS A 152 7.96 -8.48 9.28
N MET A 153 7.32 -9.33 8.50
CA MET A 153 7.97 -10.09 7.42
C MET A 153 8.52 -9.19 6.31
N THR A 154 7.82 -8.12 5.96
CA THR A 154 8.28 -7.16 4.95
C THR A 154 9.63 -6.53 5.31
N GLY A 155 9.90 -6.34 6.61
CA GLY A 155 11.15 -5.76 7.09
C GLY A 155 12.36 -6.68 7.01
N GLN A 156 12.16 -8.00 6.92
CA GLN A 156 13.25 -8.99 6.95
C GLN A 156 14.13 -8.95 5.69
N SER A 157 13.52 -8.64 4.55
CA SER A 157 14.24 -8.58 3.25
C SER A 157 14.88 -7.22 2.95
N GLY A 158 14.67 -6.23 3.83
CA GLY A 158 15.12 -4.86 3.59
C GLY A 158 14.34 -4.16 2.47
N LEU A 159 14.82 -2.99 2.05
CA LEU A 159 14.24 -2.22 0.96
C LEU A 159 14.95 -2.56 -0.36
N ILE A 160 14.17 -2.91 -1.37
CA ILE A 160 14.65 -3.08 -2.76
C ILE A 160 14.48 -1.75 -3.50
N ARG A 161 13.27 -1.20 -3.57
CA ARG A 161 12.99 0.11 -4.16
C ARG A 161 11.69 0.76 -3.68
N GLN A 162 11.57 2.03 -3.94
CA GLN A 162 10.32 2.79 -3.79
C GLN A 162 9.35 2.43 -4.93
N LEU A 163 8.04 2.47 -4.66
CA LEU A 163 7.04 2.50 -5.72
C LEU A 163 6.83 3.94 -6.20
N GLY A 164 6.63 4.11 -7.50
CA GLY A 164 6.18 5.37 -8.05
C GLY A 164 4.72 5.65 -7.67
N SER A 165 4.33 6.91 -7.66
CA SER A 165 2.97 7.31 -7.32
C SER A 165 1.92 6.67 -8.24
N ALA A 166 2.22 6.51 -9.53
CA ALA A 166 1.34 5.82 -10.47
C ALA A 166 1.24 4.32 -10.18
N GLU A 167 2.32 3.65 -9.73
CA GLU A 167 2.27 2.24 -9.32
C GLU A 167 1.41 2.06 -8.05
N ILE A 168 1.46 3.00 -7.11
CA ILE A 168 0.60 2.98 -5.92
C ILE A 168 -0.87 3.12 -6.32
N VAL A 169 -1.20 4.06 -7.20
CA VAL A 169 -2.56 4.26 -7.70
C VAL A 169 -3.05 3.09 -8.54
N ALA A 170 -2.18 2.47 -9.34
CA ALA A 170 -2.52 1.31 -10.17
C ALA A 170 -3.00 0.11 -9.34
N GLN A 171 -2.50 -0.08 -8.11
CA GLN A 171 -3.02 -1.09 -7.18
C GLN A 171 -4.51 -0.83 -6.87
N VAL A 172 -4.89 0.43 -6.67
CA VAL A 172 -6.29 0.81 -6.41
C VAL A 172 -7.16 0.63 -7.66
N ALA A 173 -6.65 1.04 -8.83
CA ALA A 173 -7.36 0.84 -10.10
C ALA A 173 -7.58 -0.66 -10.37
N LEU A 174 -6.55 -1.49 -10.22
CA LEU A 174 -6.66 -2.94 -10.35
C LEU A 174 -7.68 -3.54 -9.36
N ALA A 175 -7.62 -3.14 -8.08
CA ALA A 175 -8.56 -3.63 -7.06
C ALA A 175 -10.01 -3.25 -7.41
N ARG A 176 -10.24 -2.09 -8.00
CA ARG A 176 -11.56 -1.62 -8.45
C ARG A 176 -12.14 -2.41 -9.63
N THR A 177 -11.31 -3.12 -10.40
CA THR A 177 -11.81 -4.10 -11.39
C THR A 177 -12.36 -5.36 -10.73
N ARG A 178 -11.97 -5.64 -9.48
CA ARG A 178 -12.37 -6.85 -8.73
C ARG A 178 -13.58 -6.60 -7.85
N ARG A 179 -13.56 -5.52 -7.09
CA ARG A 179 -14.68 -5.10 -6.22
C ARG A 179 -14.63 -3.60 -5.94
N LYS A 180 -15.67 -3.10 -5.33
CA LYS A 180 -15.74 -1.71 -4.89
C LYS A 180 -14.67 -1.40 -3.86
N VAL A 181 -13.98 -0.26 -4.04
CA VAL A 181 -12.99 0.26 -3.10
C VAL A 181 -13.37 1.67 -2.72
N ARG A 182 -13.72 1.86 -1.44
CA ARG A 182 -14.11 3.13 -0.84
C ARG A 182 -13.12 3.66 0.19
N ARG A 183 -12.28 2.76 0.72
CA ARG A 183 -11.24 3.08 1.71
C ARG A 183 -9.91 2.49 1.26
N VAL A 184 -8.85 3.27 1.36
CA VAL A 184 -7.47 2.83 1.08
C VAL A 184 -6.62 3.08 2.30
N VAL A 185 -5.89 2.06 2.74
CA VAL A 185 -4.94 2.15 3.84
C VAL A 185 -3.53 1.87 3.32
N PHE A 186 -2.58 2.77 3.58
CA PHE A 186 -1.19 2.64 3.18
C PHE A 186 -0.43 1.89 4.29
N MET A 187 -0.79 0.60 4.47
CA MET A 187 -0.30 -0.29 5.53
C MET A 187 0.21 -1.63 4.97
N GLY A 188 0.39 -1.73 3.66
CA GLY A 188 0.95 -2.91 3.01
C GLY A 188 2.47 -2.97 3.17
N MET A 189 3.17 -3.39 2.13
CA MET A 189 4.63 -3.43 2.15
C MET A 189 5.22 -2.02 2.08
N GLY A 190 6.17 -1.72 2.99
CA GLY A 190 6.89 -0.46 3.02
C GLY A 190 6.43 0.52 4.10
N GLU A 191 7.28 1.53 4.35
CA GLU A 191 7.00 2.69 5.21
C GLU A 191 6.67 3.90 4.32
N PRO A 192 5.43 4.39 4.34
CA PRO A 192 5.03 5.52 3.49
C PRO A 192 5.87 6.78 3.68
N ALA A 193 6.36 7.05 4.90
CA ALA A 193 7.21 8.22 5.17
C ALA A 193 8.56 8.16 4.43
N HIS A 194 9.07 6.95 4.14
CA HIS A 194 10.30 6.78 3.37
C HIS A 194 10.07 6.96 1.86
N ASN A 195 8.82 6.97 1.41
CA ASN A 195 8.41 7.23 0.02
C ASN A 195 7.42 8.40 -0.06
N LEU A 196 7.64 9.42 0.77
CA LEU A 196 6.64 10.43 1.10
C LEU A 196 6.11 11.19 -0.13
N ASP A 197 6.98 11.61 -1.05
CA ASP A 197 6.56 12.37 -2.24
C ASP A 197 5.59 11.57 -3.13
N ASN A 198 5.94 10.33 -3.44
CA ASN A 198 5.08 9.47 -4.25
C ASN A 198 3.77 9.12 -3.55
N VAL A 199 3.80 8.91 -2.22
CA VAL A 199 2.60 8.59 -1.46
C VAL A 199 1.67 9.80 -1.36
N LEU A 200 2.19 11.00 -1.15
CA LEU A 200 1.38 12.24 -1.14
C LEU A 200 0.74 12.48 -2.50
N GLU A 201 1.49 12.34 -3.60
CA GLU A 201 0.96 12.49 -4.95
C GLU A 201 -0.15 11.45 -5.23
N ALA A 202 0.02 10.20 -4.79
CA ALA A 202 -1.01 9.17 -4.90
C ALA A 202 -2.25 9.49 -4.06
N ILE A 203 -2.09 9.99 -2.83
CA ILE A 203 -3.19 10.41 -1.95
C ILE A 203 -3.97 11.56 -2.59
N ASP A 204 -3.29 12.56 -3.12
CA ASP A 204 -3.95 13.70 -3.77
C ASP A 204 -4.77 13.25 -5.00
N LEU A 205 -4.23 12.36 -5.83
CA LEU A 205 -4.97 11.84 -6.96
C LEU A 205 -6.17 10.97 -6.53
N LEU A 206 -6.00 10.10 -5.53
CA LEU A 206 -7.06 9.24 -5.03
C LEU A 206 -8.16 10.02 -4.33
N GLY A 207 -7.81 11.08 -3.58
CA GLY A 207 -8.77 11.94 -2.87
C GLY A 207 -9.53 12.91 -3.78
N THR A 208 -8.96 13.25 -4.95
CA THR A 208 -9.58 14.14 -5.94
C THR A 208 -10.20 13.33 -7.08
N SER A 209 -9.43 12.97 -8.10
CA SER A 209 -9.93 12.23 -9.27
C SER A 209 -10.41 10.82 -8.93
N GLY A 210 -9.80 10.17 -7.94
CA GLY A 210 -10.18 8.84 -7.47
C GLY A 210 -11.47 8.79 -6.65
N ALA A 211 -12.00 9.94 -6.22
CA ALA A 211 -13.24 10.10 -5.45
C ALA A 211 -13.29 9.28 -4.15
N ILE A 212 -12.16 9.15 -3.46
CA ILE A 212 -12.08 8.57 -2.12
C ILE A 212 -12.11 9.71 -1.10
N GLY A 213 -13.06 9.67 -0.17
CA GLY A 213 -13.14 10.70 0.87
C GLY A 213 -11.87 10.75 1.73
N HIS A 214 -11.43 11.94 2.11
CA HIS A 214 -10.14 12.16 2.79
C HIS A 214 -9.94 11.26 4.01
N LYS A 215 -10.94 11.14 4.90
CA LYS A 215 -10.91 10.25 6.07
C LYS A 215 -10.82 8.75 5.74
N ASN A 216 -11.10 8.39 4.50
CA ASN A 216 -11.03 7.01 4.00
C ASN A 216 -9.68 6.70 3.34
N LEU A 217 -8.80 7.69 3.19
CA LEU A 217 -7.40 7.53 2.88
C LEU A 217 -6.65 7.53 4.22
N VAL A 218 -5.99 6.42 4.56
CA VAL A 218 -5.32 6.28 5.85
C VAL A 218 -3.82 6.17 5.62
N PHE A 219 -3.09 7.24 5.93
CA PHE A 219 -1.63 7.24 5.93
C PHE A 219 -1.14 6.56 7.21
N SER A 220 -0.34 5.51 7.08
CA SER A 220 0.26 4.82 8.23
C SER A 220 1.77 5.08 8.26
N THR A 221 2.32 5.31 9.45
CA THR A 221 3.76 5.52 9.62
C THR A 221 4.24 5.08 10.98
N VAL A 222 5.50 4.67 11.05
CA VAL A 222 6.21 4.48 12.33
C VAL A 222 6.61 5.81 13.00
N GLY A 223 6.42 6.95 12.30
CA GLY A 223 6.75 8.28 12.78
C GLY A 223 7.97 8.87 12.06
N ASP A 224 7.74 9.99 11.39
CA ASP A 224 8.76 10.81 10.72
C ASP A 224 8.29 12.26 10.78
N ARG A 225 9.15 13.19 11.23
CA ARG A 225 8.79 14.62 11.41
C ARG A 225 8.27 15.24 10.11
N ARG A 226 8.83 14.84 8.95
CA ARG A 226 8.37 15.33 7.64
C ARG A 226 6.89 15.02 7.35
N VAL A 227 6.37 13.93 7.90
CA VAL A 227 4.95 13.56 7.76
C VAL A 227 4.07 14.62 8.45
N PHE A 228 4.39 14.98 9.69
CA PHE A 228 3.63 15.97 10.46
C PHE A 228 3.73 17.39 9.88
N GLU A 229 4.82 17.70 9.19
CA GLU A 229 4.99 18.98 8.49
C GLU A 229 4.22 19.04 7.18
N ARG A 230 4.19 17.94 6.42
CA ARG A 230 3.71 17.94 5.03
C ARG A 230 2.25 17.53 4.86
N LEU A 231 1.78 16.51 5.59
CA LEU A 231 0.39 16.05 5.48
C LEU A 231 -0.65 17.16 5.73
N PRO A 232 -0.49 18.04 6.75
CA PRO A 232 -1.47 19.09 7.00
C PRO A 232 -1.57 20.14 5.89
N ARG A 233 -0.51 20.26 5.06
CA ARG A 233 -0.43 21.23 3.96
C ARG A 233 -1.04 20.71 2.65
N GLY A 234 -1.28 19.39 2.55
CA GLY A 234 -1.86 18.76 1.37
C GLY A 234 -3.28 19.24 1.07
N VAL A 235 -3.68 19.17 -0.20
CA VAL A 235 -5.09 19.41 -0.62
C VAL A 235 -5.98 18.34 -0.02
N VAL A 236 -5.51 17.09 -0.04
CA VAL A 236 -6.17 15.95 0.58
C VAL A 236 -5.53 15.68 1.94
N LYS A 237 -6.31 15.70 3.00
CA LYS A 237 -5.85 15.45 4.38
C LYS A 237 -6.32 14.05 4.79
N PRO A 238 -5.45 13.03 4.70
CA PRO A 238 -5.82 11.67 5.07
C PRO A 238 -6.00 11.52 6.58
N ALA A 239 -6.67 10.46 7.03
CA ALA A 239 -6.55 10.04 8.42
C ALA A 239 -5.13 9.51 8.69
N LEU A 240 -4.61 9.74 9.89
CA LEU A 240 -3.26 9.30 10.26
C LEU A 240 -3.34 8.10 11.20
N ALA A 241 -2.64 7.03 10.83
CA ALA A 241 -2.37 5.87 11.66
C ALA A 241 -0.90 5.91 12.07
N LEU A 242 -0.64 5.93 13.39
CA LEU A 242 0.69 6.04 13.95
C LEU A 242 1.08 4.76 14.68
N SER A 243 2.07 4.06 14.16
CA SER A 243 2.61 2.82 14.73
C SER A 243 3.46 3.15 15.96
N LEU A 244 2.85 3.04 17.15
CA LEU A 244 3.49 3.36 18.43
C LEU A 244 4.23 2.15 19.01
N HIS A 245 3.52 1.05 19.20
CA HIS A 245 3.94 -0.29 19.65
C HIS A 245 4.54 -0.40 21.04
N THR A 246 5.00 0.69 21.66
CA THR A 246 5.48 0.79 23.03
C THR A 246 5.54 2.26 23.44
N THR A 247 5.44 2.53 24.74
CA THR A 247 5.66 3.86 25.33
C THR A 247 7.12 4.10 25.74
N ARG A 248 7.96 3.07 25.62
CA ARG A 248 9.37 3.09 26.00
C ARG A 248 10.26 3.33 24.80
N ALA A 249 11.12 4.35 24.85
CA ALA A 249 11.99 4.73 23.75
C ALA A 249 13.02 3.63 23.41
N ASP A 250 13.59 2.95 24.41
CA ASP A 250 14.54 1.87 24.25
C ASP A 250 13.93 0.64 23.57
N LEU A 251 12.75 0.22 24.04
CA LEU A 251 12.03 -0.90 23.44
C LEU A 251 11.58 -0.55 22.00
N ARG A 252 11.17 0.71 21.79
CA ARG A 252 10.77 1.17 20.46
C ARG A 252 11.95 1.12 19.47
N ALA A 253 13.12 1.59 19.87
CA ALA A 253 14.34 1.48 19.06
C ALA A 253 14.71 0.03 18.77
N HIS A 254 14.48 -0.89 19.71
CA HIS A 254 14.67 -2.32 19.50
C HIS A 254 13.67 -2.93 18.50
N LEU A 255 12.38 -2.61 18.64
CA LEU A 255 11.33 -3.16 17.78
C LEU A 255 11.33 -2.56 16.37
N LEU A 256 11.71 -1.28 16.23
CA LEU A 256 11.71 -0.50 15.00
C LEU A 256 13.10 0.09 14.72
N PRO A 257 14.11 -0.74 14.42
CA PRO A 257 15.53 -0.36 14.50
C PRO A 257 15.96 0.76 13.53
N LYS A 258 15.22 1.00 12.44
CA LYS A 258 15.52 2.06 11.48
C LYS A 258 14.40 3.10 11.36
N ALA A 259 13.50 3.16 12.34
CA ALA A 259 12.58 4.29 12.46
C ALA A 259 13.35 5.54 12.94
N GLN A 260 12.83 6.72 12.62
CA GLN A 260 13.38 7.96 13.18
C GLN A 260 13.27 7.93 14.70
N HIS A 261 14.36 8.30 15.37
CA HIS A 261 14.39 8.39 16.84
C HIS A 261 13.59 9.61 17.32
N ILE A 262 12.31 9.38 17.58
CA ILE A 262 11.38 10.34 18.16
C ILE A 262 10.84 9.69 19.43
N ASP A 263 10.88 10.43 20.54
CA ASP A 263 10.31 9.95 21.79
C ASP A 263 8.81 9.65 21.65
N PRO A 264 8.28 8.55 22.23
CA PRO A 264 6.87 8.22 22.15
C PRO A 264 5.93 9.33 22.62
N ALA A 265 6.28 10.08 23.65
CA ALA A 265 5.47 11.20 24.10
C ALA A 265 5.47 12.35 23.09
N GLU A 266 6.61 12.65 22.48
CA GLU A 266 6.69 13.63 21.39
C GLU A 266 5.88 13.19 20.16
N LEU A 267 5.93 11.90 19.79
CA LEU A 267 5.09 11.36 18.71
C LEU A 267 3.60 11.56 18.98
N VAL A 268 3.18 11.40 20.25
CA VAL A 268 1.79 11.61 20.66
C VAL A 268 1.41 13.09 20.53
N GLU A 269 2.27 14.02 20.90
CA GLU A 269 2.02 15.46 20.75
C GLU A 269 1.94 15.88 19.27
N LEU A 270 2.85 15.40 18.42
CA LEU A 270 2.81 15.63 16.98
C LEU A 270 1.51 15.06 16.36
N GLY A 271 1.11 13.88 16.81
CA GLY A 271 -0.17 13.28 16.42
C GLY A 271 -1.36 14.13 16.84
N GLU A 272 -1.40 14.61 18.09
CA GLU A 272 -2.49 15.46 18.57
C GLU A 272 -2.61 16.77 17.78
N GLN A 273 -1.48 17.42 17.45
CA GLN A 273 -1.48 18.61 16.59
C GLN A 273 -2.09 18.31 15.23
N TYR A 274 -1.74 17.17 14.62
CA TYR A 274 -2.34 16.74 13.36
C TYR A 274 -3.84 16.49 13.49
N ALA A 275 -4.27 15.79 14.55
CA ALA A 275 -5.68 15.50 14.80
C ALA A 275 -6.51 16.77 14.92
N ARG A 276 -6.03 17.77 15.67
CA ARG A 276 -6.73 19.05 15.85
C ARG A 276 -6.79 19.86 14.55
N THR A 277 -5.73 19.82 13.76
CA THR A 277 -5.68 20.52 12.47
C THR A 277 -6.63 19.92 11.43
N THR A 278 -6.79 18.60 11.42
CA THR A 278 -7.56 17.89 10.38
C THR A 278 -8.98 17.54 10.80
N GLY A 279 -9.28 17.53 12.10
CA GLY A 279 -10.55 17.07 12.64
C GLY A 279 -10.72 15.55 12.63
N TYR A 280 -9.63 14.78 12.45
CA TYR A 280 -9.64 13.32 12.49
C TYR A 280 -8.83 12.80 13.68
N PRO A 281 -9.37 11.87 14.49
CA PRO A 281 -8.61 11.28 15.59
C PRO A 281 -7.41 10.49 15.06
N ILE A 282 -6.27 10.60 15.76
CA ILE A 282 -5.12 9.72 15.50
C ILE A 282 -5.50 8.28 15.80
N GLN A 283 -5.11 7.37 14.89
CA GLN A 283 -5.29 5.94 15.05
C GLN A 283 -3.95 5.34 15.49
N TYR A 284 -3.66 5.30 16.80
CA TYR A 284 -2.46 4.62 17.28
C TYR A 284 -2.59 3.12 17.00
N GLN A 285 -1.56 2.56 16.36
CA GLN A 285 -1.48 1.12 16.08
C GLN A 285 -0.50 0.49 17.06
N TRP A 286 -0.91 -0.57 17.70
CA TRP A 286 -0.12 -1.28 18.68
C TRP A 286 -0.21 -2.78 18.43
N THR A 287 0.84 -3.35 17.84
CA THR A 287 0.98 -4.80 17.73
C THR A 287 1.29 -5.34 19.12
N LEU A 288 0.38 -6.13 19.66
CA LEU A 288 0.55 -6.76 20.97
C LEU A 288 1.46 -7.98 20.84
N LEU A 289 2.56 -7.96 21.56
CA LEU A 289 3.58 -9.01 21.65
C LEU A 289 3.60 -9.57 23.06
N ALA A 290 3.29 -10.85 23.23
CA ALA A 290 3.16 -11.51 24.53
C ALA A 290 4.45 -11.38 25.37
N GLY A 291 4.30 -10.90 26.61
CA GLY A 291 5.41 -10.73 27.57
C GLY A 291 6.38 -9.59 27.22
N ILE A 292 6.09 -8.76 26.21
CA ILE A 292 6.96 -7.67 25.77
C ILE A 292 6.30 -6.31 25.98
N ASN A 293 5.15 -6.07 25.38
CA ASN A 293 4.45 -4.78 25.39
C ASN A 293 2.96 -4.91 25.74
N ASP A 294 2.58 -6.03 26.36
CA ASP A 294 1.24 -6.34 26.82
C ASP A 294 1.10 -6.32 28.35
N ASN A 295 2.05 -5.66 29.05
CA ASN A 295 2.08 -5.54 30.52
C ASN A 295 1.34 -4.30 31.03
N ASP A 296 1.14 -4.23 32.36
CA ASP A 296 0.40 -3.14 32.99
C ASP A 296 1.18 -1.82 32.97
N ASP A 297 2.51 -1.84 33.02
CA ASP A 297 3.34 -0.62 32.94
C ASP A 297 3.12 0.11 31.60
N GLU A 298 3.08 -0.63 30.50
CA GLU A 298 2.75 -0.08 29.17
C GLU A 298 1.31 0.43 29.13
N LEU A 299 0.36 -0.29 29.71
CA LEU A 299 -1.05 0.11 29.74
C LEU A 299 -1.24 1.41 30.52
N ASP A 300 -0.64 1.55 31.71
CA ASP A 300 -0.70 2.76 32.51
C ASP A 300 0.01 3.94 31.83
N ALA A 301 1.10 3.67 31.11
CA ALA A 301 1.79 4.69 30.32
C ALA A 301 0.96 5.15 29.12
N ILE A 302 0.27 4.24 28.41
CA ILE A 302 -0.69 4.60 27.35
C ILE A 302 -1.79 5.50 27.91
N ILE A 303 -2.35 5.15 29.09
CA ILE A 303 -3.40 5.95 29.73
C ILE A 303 -2.88 7.37 30.01
N ARG A 304 -1.69 7.51 30.58
CA ARG A 304 -1.09 8.83 30.85
C ARG A 304 -0.87 9.64 29.57
N LEU A 305 -0.38 9.00 28.50
CA LEU A 305 -0.07 9.67 27.23
C LEU A 305 -1.32 10.10 26.45
N LEU A 306 -2.38 9.27 26.46
CA LEU A 306 -3.54 9.49 25.57
C LEU A 306 -4.73 10.16 26.26
N LYS A 307 -4.70 10.32 27.60
CA LYS A 307 -5.80 10.97 28.34
C LYS A 307 -6.04 12.38 27.81
N GLY A 308 -7.29 12.66 27.37
CA GLY A 308 -7.70 13.96 26.84
C GLY A 308 -7.25 14.23 25.39
N LYS A 309 -6.52 13.33 24.75
CA LYS A 309 -6.09 13.46 23.34
C LYS A 309 -7.22 13.05 22.39
N TYR A 310 -7.24 13.68 21.20
CA TYR A 310 -8.16 13.31 20.14
C TYR A 310 -7.62 12.10 19.36
N ALA A 311 -7.76 10.94 19.96
CA ALA A 311 -7.11 9.72 19.51
C ALA A 311 -7.95 8.47 19.77
N MET A 312 -7.56 7.39 19.12
CA MET A 312 -8.02 6.03 19.42
C MET A 312 -6.83 5.06 19.41
N MET A 313 -6.87 4.07 20.30
CA MET A 313 -5.91 2.97 20.32
C MET A 313 -6.48 1.76 19.57
N ASN A 314 -5.72 1.24 18.61
CA ASN A 314 -5.99 -0.04 17.97
C ASN A 314 -4.97 -1.07 18.46
N PHE A 315 -5.40 -1.97 19.32
CA PHE A 315 -4.63 -3.15 19.67
C PHE A 315 -4.79 -4.21 18.59
N ILE A 316 -3.67 -4.71 18.10
CA ILE A 316 -3.59 -5.73 17.05
C ILE A 316 -2.80 -6.90 17.63
N PRO A 317 -3.45 -7.98 18.11
CA PRO A 317 -2.72 -9.16 18.53
C PRO A 317 -1.80 -9.65 17.42
N TYR A 318 -0.59 -9.98 17.77
CA TYR A 318 0.44 -10.38 16.80
C TYR A 318 -0.04 -11.51 15.90
N ASN A 319 0.15 -11.36 14.60
CA ASN A 319 -0.06 -12.43 13.64
C ASN A 319 1.22 -13.26 13.56
N SER A 320 1.11 -14.54 13.87
CA SER A 320 2.26 -15.44 13.90
C SER A 320 2.96 -15.46 12.55
N ASN A 321 4.28 -15.32 12.61
CA ASN A 321 5.17 -15.39 11.45
C ASN A 321 6.28 -16.39 11.75
N GLU A 322 6.53 -17.30 10.82
CA GLU A 322 7.63 -18.27 10.96
C GLU A 322 8.98 -17.54 11.12
N GLY A 323 9.75 -17.96 12.10
CA GLY A 323 11.14 -17.52 12.30
C GLY A 323 11.32 -16.19 13.02
N LEU A 324 10.27 -15.48 13.46
CA LEU A 324 10.41 -14.17 14.13
C LEU A 324 10.48 -14.25 15.67
N GLY A 325 10.16 -15.39 16.29
CA GLY A 325 10.31 -15.62 17.73
C GLY A 325 9.37 -14.80 18.63
N TYR A 326 8.32 -14.18 18.09
CA TYR A 326 7.30 -13.48 18.84
C TYR A 326 6.04 -14.32 19.01
N SER A 327 5.29 -14.05 20.09
CA SER A 327 4.05 -14.75 20.39
C SER A 327 2.87 -13.78 20.49
N ARG A 328 1.70 -14.26 20.12
CA ARG A 328 0.44 -13.55 20.28
C ARG A 328 0.01 -13.64 21.74
N PRO A 329 -0.41 -12.55 22.42
CA PRO A 329 -0.98 -12.63 23.75
C PRO A 329 -2.34 -13.33 23.71
N SER A 330 -2.82 -13.75 24.88
CA SER A 330 -4.17 -14.29 24.98
C SER A 330 -5.21 -13.25 24.61
N TRP A 331 -6.37 -13.71 24.14
CA TRP A 331 -7.48 -12.82 23.79
C TRP A 331 -8.03 -12.10 25.02
N GLU A 332 -8.02 -12.78 26.16
CA GLU A 332 -8.44 -12.24 27.47
C GLU A 332 -7.56 -11.06 27.85
N ARG A 333 -6.22 -11.21 27.76
CA ARG A 333 -5.27 -10.11 28.07
C ARG A 333 -5.45 -8.92 27.12
N ALA A 334 -5.56 -9.17 25.85
CA ALA A 334 -5.78 -8.12 24.86
C ALA A 334 -7.12 -7.39 25.09
N SER A 335 -8.17 -8.12 25.44
CA SER A 335 -9.50 -7.57 25.76
C SER A 335 -9.49 -6.76 27.06
N GLU A 336 -8.78 -7.24 28.08
CA GLU A 336 -8.58 -6.51 29.35
C GLU A 336 -7.93 -5.17 29.11
N MET A 337 -6.80 -5.14 28.39
CA MET A 337 -6.09 -3.89 28.05
C MET A 337 -7.02 -2.90 27.31
N ALA A 338 -7.77 -3.37 26.30
CA ALA A 338 -8.70 -2.53 25.58
C ALA A 338 -9.83 -2.02 26.49
N GLY A 339 -10.37 -2.88 27.38
CA GLY A 339 -11.41 -2.53 28.33
C GLY A 339 -10.95 -1.46 29.33
N ARG A 340 -9.73 -1.58 29.88
CA ARG A 340 -9.18 -0.59 30.83
C ARG A 340 -8.97 0.78 30.16
N LEU A 341 -8.48 0.83 28.92
CA LEU A 341 -8.41 2.11 28.19
C LEU A 341 -9.78 2.75 28.03
N HIS A 342 -10.77 1.94 27.68
CA HIS A 342 -12.15 2.42 27.51
C HIS A 342 -12.73 2.98 28.83
N GLN A 343 -12.50 2.30 29.96
CA GLN A 343 -12.90 2.78 31.31
C GLN A 343 -12.23 4.11 31.66
N CYS A 344 -11.02 4.38 31.14
CA CYS A 344 -10.31 5.65 31.31
C CYS A 344 -10.71 6.71 30.28
N GLY A 345 -11.77 6.48 29.48
CA GLY A 345 -12.25 7.44 28.48
C GLY A 345 -11.42 7.48 27.19
N ILE A 346 -10.53 6.52 26.97
CA ILE A 346 -9.73 6.42 25.76
C ILE A 346 -10.40 5.42 24.81
N LEU A 347 -10.81 5.91 23.62
CA LEU A 347 -11.40 5.04 22.61
C LEU A 347 -10.39 3.97 22.20
N SER A 348 -10.75 2.71 22.41
CA SER A 348 -9.90 1.56 22.08
C SER A 348 -10.63 0.54 21.24
N ARG A 349 -9.90 -0.19 20.41
CA ARG A 349 -10.39 -1.31 19.62
C ARG A 349 -9.39 -2.46 19.67
N LEU A 350 -9.89 -3.63 19.96
CA LEU A 350 -9.18 -4.87 19.68
C LEU A 350 -9.49 -5.25 18.23
N ARG A 351 -8.45 -5.32 17.40
CA ARG A 351 -8.58 -5.59 15.96
C ARG A 351 -7.99 -6.95 15.64
N ASP A 352 -8.81 -7.81 15.17
CA ASP A 352 -8.34 -8.97 14.44
C ASP A 352 -7.93 -8.52 13.02
N SER A 353 -6.76 -8.92 12.57
CA SER A 353 -6.28 -8.55 11.23
C SER A 353 -7.06 -9.33 10.18
N ALA A 354 -7.57 -8.66 9.15
CA ALA A 354 -8.19 -9.33 8.04
C ALA A 354 -7.16 -10.16 7.26
N GLY A 355 -7.57 -11.35 6.79
CA GLY A 355 -6.77 -12.21 5.95
C GLY A 355 -5.59 -12.89 6.65
N GLN A 356 -5.68 -13.17 7.95
CA GLN A 356 -4.61 -13.88 8.67
C GLN A 356 -4.38 -15.29 8.13
N ASP A 357 -5.43 -15.97 7.73
CA ASP A 357 -5.47 -17.31 7.15
C ASP A 357 -4.77 -17.42 5.80
N ILE A 358 -4.57 -16.29 5.13
CA ILE A 358 -3.93 -16.18 3.80
C ILE A 358 -2.62 -15.38 3.82
N ASP A 359 -1.96 -15.24 4.97
CA ASP A 359 -0.75 -14.40 5.16
C ASP A 359 -0.97 -12.92 4.73
N GLY A 360 -2.20 -12.43 4.78
CA GLY A 360 -2.59 -11.07 4.41
C GLY A 360 -2.72 -10.11 5.60
N GLY A 361 -2.57 -10.59 6.82
CA GLY A 361 -2.67 -9.79 8.04
C GLY A 361 -1.51 -8.82 8.22
N CYS A 362 -1.67 -7.88 9.16
CA CYS A 362 -0.63 -6.91 9.48
C CYS A 362 0.70 -7.61 9.86
N GLY A 363 1.80 -7.24 9.20
CA GLY A 363 3.12 -7.81 9.42
C GLY A 363 3.43 -9.10 8.66
N GLN A 364 2.47 -9.70 7.93
CA GLN A 364 2.64 -10.99 7.24
C GLN A 364 3.12 -10.85 5.79
N LEU A 365 2.90 -9.72 5.12
CA LEU A 365 3.19 -9.52 3.70
C LEU A 365 4.70 -9.64 3.41
N ARG A 366 5.05 -10.39 2.37
CA ARG A 366 6.45 -10.68 1.99
C ARG A 366 6.67 -10.92 0.49
N ALA A 367 5.64 -10.68 -0.34
CA ALA A 367 5.65 -10.86 -1.80
C ALA A 367 6.04 -12.28 -2.24
N ARG A 368 5.60 -13.31 -1.53
CA ARG A 368 5.79 -14.70 -1.93
C ARG A 368 4.74 -15.15 -2.94
N ALA A 369 5.19 -15.81 -4.01
CA ALA A 369 4.33 -16.78 -4.68
C ALA A 369 3.92 -17.84 -3.64
N ALA A 370 2.62 -18.19 -3.59
CA ALA A 370 2.20 -19.30 -2.74
C ALA A 370 3.04 -20.53 -3.12
N ALA A 371 3.64 -21.19 -2.14
CA ALA A 371 4.17 -22.52 -2.35
C ALA A 371 3.00 -23.36 -2.87
N MET A 372 3.14 -23.91 -4.08
CA MET A 372 2.18 -24.90 -4.59
C MET A 372 2.15 -26.03 -3.58
N LYS A 373 1.01 -26.18 -2.87
CA LYS A 373 0.72 -27.34 -2.03
C LYS A 373 0.41 -28.53 -2.93
#